data_4c79d39710490d0ba9e46a8670227492
#
_entry.id   4c79d39710490d0ba9e46a8670227492
#
_cell.length_a   1.000
_cell.length_b   1.000
_cell.length_c   1.000
_cell.angle_alpha   90.00
_cell.angle_beta   90.00
_cell.angle_gamma   90.00
#
_symmetry.space_group_name_H-M   'P 1'
#
loop_
_entity.id
_entity.type
_entity.pdbx_description
1 polymer ?
#
loop_
_entity_poly.entity_id
_entity_poly.type
_entity_poly.pdbx_seq_one_letter_code
_entity_poly.pdbx_strand_id
1 'polypeptide(L)'
;MSDVNGENMIYKVKARVIEEQIGEFYRKLADGTVFKQRPDGEEIVTSMKRAVLTAPGLAEWYEMCFCPRPLNHERQTQYDFYFTDMTTEPAEARGEIQGASLWSYMASKAETLGHVE
;
A
#
# COMPACT_ATOMS: atom_id res chain seq x y z
N MET A 1 16.08 -25.45 1.62
CA MET A 1 15.90 -24.90 1.52
C MET A 1 15.63 -24.08 1.49
N SER A 2 15.70 -23.96 1.70
CA SER A 2 15.54 -23.20 1.65
C SER A 2 15.47 -22.24 1.65
N ASP A 3 15.62 -22.06 1.67
CA ASP A 3 15.66 -21.22 1.78
C ASP A 3 15.39 -20.34 1.43
N VAL A 4 15.44 -20.45 1.22
CA VAL A 4 15.14 -19.62 0.95
C VAL A 4 14.36 -18.79 1.11
N ASN A 5 14.20 -18.76 1.46
CA ASN A 5 13.53 -18.28 1.88
C ASN A 5 12.83 -17.25 2.09
N GLY A 6 12.55 -17.08 2.33
CA GLY A 6 11.69 -16.10 2.82
C GLY A 6 11.88 -14.74 2.28
N GLU A 7 12.81 -14.59 1.42
CA GLU A 7 13.09 -13.25 0.98
C GLU A 7 12.04 -12.71 0.03
N ASN A 8 11.31 -13.54 -0.67
CA ASN A 8 10.33 -13.05 -1.66
C ASN A 8 8.95 -13.54 -1.32
N MET A 9 8.42 -13.02 -0.22
CA MET A 9 7.09 -13.42 0.21
C MET A 9 6.05 -12.49 -0.34
N ILE A 10 4.96 -13.06 -0.83
CA ILE A 10 3.80 -12.28 -1.25
C ILE A 10 2.78 -12.34 -0.14
N TYR A 11 2.22 -11.18 0.18
CA TYR A 11 1.20 -11.08 1.22
C TYR A 11 -0.06 -10.46 0.66
N LYS A 12 -1.20 -10.96 1.12
CA LYS A 12 -2.46 -10.26 0.92
C LYS A 12 -2.63 -9.32 2.10
N VAL A 13 -2.80 -8.05 1.81
CA VAL A 13 -2.82 -7.00 2.82
C VAL A 13 -4.21 -6.39 2.90
N LYS A 14 -4.67 -6.14 4.10
CA LYS A 14 -5.93 -5.47 4.34
C LYS A 14 -5.70 -4.40 5.39
N ALA A 15 -6.21 -3.20 5.16
CA ALA A 15 -5.99 -2.10 6.09
C ALA A 15 -7.07 -1.06 5.95
N ARG A 16 -7.26 -0.29 7.02
CA ARG A 16 -8.23 0.79 7.04
C ARG A 16 -7.55 2.10 6.70
N VAL A 17 -8.15 2.85 5.79
CA VAL A 17 -7.60 4.12 5.34
C VAL A 17 -7.74 5.19 6.43
N ILE A 18 -6.67 5.96 6.66
CA ILE A 18 -6.77 7.15 7.49
C ILE A 18 -7.16 8.30 6.57
N GLU A 19 -8.43 8.71 6.66
CA GLU A 19 -9.02 9.60 5.66
C GLU A 19 -8.31 10.95 5.58
N GLU A 20 -7.86 11.46 6.71
CA GLU A 20 -7.22 12.77 6.72
C GLU A 20 -5.83 12.76 6.13
N GLN A 21 -5.21 11.59 6.02
CA GLN A 21 -3.82 11.49 5.62
C GLN A 21 -3.64 10.93 4.22
N ILE A 22 -4.64 10.22 3.71
CA ILE A 22 -4.43 9.42 2.52
C ILE A 22 -4.16 10.26 1.27
N GLY A 23 -4.67 11.47 1.23
CA GLY A 23 -4.41 12.36 0.09
C GLY A 23 -2.95 12.74 -0.01
N GLU A 24 -2.30 12.93 1.13
CA GLU A 24 -0.88 13.24 1.14
C GLU A 24 -0.06 12.05 0.63
N PHE A 25 -0.50 10.84 0.97
CA PHE A 25 0.17 9.64 0.46
C PHE A 25 0.13 9.62 -1.06
N TYR A 26 -1.05 9.93 -1.62
CA TYR A 26 -1.18 9.99 -3.07
C TYR A 26 -0.16 10.94 -3.69
N ARG A 27 0.01 12.11 -3.10
CA ARG A 27 0.96 13.08 -3.64
C ARG A 27 2.37 12.51 -3.69
N LYS A 28 2.78 11.84 -2.62
CA LYS A 28 4.13 11.26 -2.57
C LYS A 28 4.27 10.08 -3.52
N LEU A 29 3.18 9.34 -3.74
CA LEU A 29 3.20 8.25 -4.70
C LEU A 29 3.30 8.78 -6.12
N ALA A 30 2.54 9.84 -6.41
CA ALA A 30 2.46 10.37 -7.77
C ALA A 30 3.67 11.19 -8.17
N ASP A 31 4.34 11.84 -7.22
CA ASP A 31 5.44 12.74 -7.56
C ASP A 31 6.80 12.05 -7.54
N GLY A 32 6.85 10.75 -7.27
CA GLY A 32 8.09 9.99 -7.31
C GLY A 32 8.83 9.90 -6.00
N THR A 33 8.34 10.57 -4.95
CA THR A 33 9.00 10.54 -3.65
C THR A 33 9.10 9.12 -3.10
N VAL A 34 7.97 8.40 -3.10
CA VAL A 34 7.94 7.03 -2.59
C VAL A 34 8.72 6.11 -3.53
N PHE A 35 8.58 6.33 -4.83
CA PHE A 35 9.24 5.48 -5.82
C PHE A 35 10.76 5.40 -5.60
N LYS A 36 11.34 6.49 -5.14
CA LYS A 36 12.78 6.56 -4.94
C LYS A 36 13.25 5.88 -3.66
N GLN A 37 12.33 5.54 -2.78
CA GLN A 37 12.68 4.88 -1.53
C GLN A 37 13.26 3.50 -1.79
N ARG A 38 14.33 3.15 -1.10
CA ARG A 38 14.95 1.84 -1.25
C ARG A 38 14.75 1.03 0.01
N PRO A 39 14.57 -0.27 -0.12
CA PRO A 39 14.51 -1.05 -1.37
C PRO A 39 13.11 -1.21 -1.93
N ASP A 40 12.08 -0.71 -1.28
CA ASP A 40 10.71 -1.11 -1.51
C ASP A 40 9.82 -0.07 -2.19
N GLY A 41 10.37 1.10 -2.54
CA GLY A 41 9.53 2.17 -3.08
C GLY A 41 8.78 1.78 -4.33
N GLU A 42 9.46 1.11 -5.24
CA GLU A 42 8.84 0.70 -6.49
C GLU A 42 7.70 -0.27 -6.25
N GLU A 43 7.90 -1.21 -5.33
CA GLU A 43 6.85 -2.17 -5.02
C GLU A 43 5.67 -1.50 -4.34
N ILE A 44 5.93 -0.52 -3.48
CA ILE A 44 4.85 0.24 -2.83
C ILE A 44 3.99 0.93 -3.87
N VAL A 45 4.62 1.62 -4.81
CA VAL A 45 3.86 2.33 -5.85
C VAL A 45 3.05 1.36 -6.69
N THR A 46 3.66 0.26 -7.11
CA THR A 46 2.97 -0.74 -7.91
C THR A 46 1.78 -1.33 -7.16
N SER A 47 1.98 -1.63 -5.88
CA SER A 47 0.92 -2.20 -5.05
C SER A 47 -0.24 -1.22 -4.90
N MET A 48 0.06 0.05 -4.67
CA MET A 48 -0.99 1.05 -4.50
C MET A 48 -1.79 1.26 -5.78
N LYS A 49 -1.14 1.13 -6.93
CA LYS A 49 -1.86 1.26 -8.20
C LYS A 49 -2.83 0.11 -8.44
N ARG A 50 -2.59 -1.04 -7.81
CA ARG A 50 -3.45 -2.21 -7.95
C ARG A 50 -4.44 -2.38 -6.82
N ALA A 51 -4.23 -1.66 -5.73
CA ALA A 51 -5.06 -1.81 -4.54
C ALA A 51 -6.49 -1.37 -4.81
N VAL A 52 -7.42 -1.99 -4.08
CA VAL A 52 -8.83 -1.68 -4.24
C VAL A 52 -9.45 -1.42 -2.87
N LEU A 53 -10.60 -0.76 -2.89
CA LEU A 53 -11.45 -0.63 -1.72
C LEU A 53 -12.52 -1.71 -1.82
N THR A 54 -12.53 -2.61 -0.85
CA THR A 54 -13.53 -3.68 -0.83
C THR A 54 -14.76 -3.30 0.00
N ALA A 55 -14.64 -2.23 0.77
CA ALA A 55 -15.73 -1.64 1.53
C ALA A 55 -15.32 -0.20 1.80
N PRO A 56 -16.23 0.67 2.23
CA PRO A 56 -15.86 2.06 2.52
C PRO A 56 -14.70 2.12 3.52
N GLY A 57 -13.60 2.76 3.10
CA GLY A 57 -12.45 2.94 3.95
C GLY A 57 -11.61 1.70 4.16
N LEU A 58 -11.90 0.60 3.49
CA LEU A 58 -11.17 -0.65 3.68
C LEU A 58 -10.44 -1.02 2.41
N ALA A 59 -9.11 -0.97 2.46
CA ALA A 59 -8.25 -1.23 1.31
C ALA A 59 -7.66 -2.62 1.37
N GLU A 60 -7.52 -3.25 0.20
CA GLU A 60 -6.90 -4.57 0.10
C GLU A 60 -6.01 -4.63 -1.14
N TRP A 61 -4.88 -5.32 -0.99
CA TRP A 61 -3.96 -5.49 -2.11
C TRP A 61 -3.03 -6.65 -1.84
N TYR A 62 -2.27 -7.03 -2.87
CA TYR A 62 -1.18 -7.99 -2.74
C TYR A 62 0.14 -7.25 -2.86
N GLU A 63 1.12 -7.64 -2.05
CA GLU A 63 2.41 -6.99 -2.08
C GLU A 63 3.52 -7.99 -1.82
N MET A 64 4.61 -7.85 -2.57
CA MET A 64 5.79 -8.66 -2.33
C MET A 64 6.68 -7.96 -1.31
N CYS A 65 7.13 -8.71 -0.31
CA CYS A 65 7.98 -8.17 0.74
C CYS A 65 9.29 -8.93 0.80
N PHE A 66 10.35 -8.20 1.00
CA PHE A 66 11.69 -8.76 1.15
C PHE A 66 12.18 -8.71 2.59
N CYS A 67 11.33 -8.28 3.50
CA CYS A 67 11.68 -8.09 4.90
C CYS A 67 11.50 -9.38 5.69
N PRO A 68 12.22 -9.54 6.79
CA PRO A 68 12.01 -10.70 7.67
C PRO A 68 10.61 -10.73 8.26
N ARG A 69 10.01 -9.58 8.49
CA ARG A 69 8.64 -9.47 9.00
C ARG A 69 7.76 -8.87 7.92
N PRO A 70 6.49 -9.27 7.86
CA PRO A 70 5.61 -8.80 6.79
C PRO A 70 5.56 -7.28 6.72
N LEU A 71 6.02 -6.73 5.61
CA LEU A 71 5.96 -5.31 5.29
C LEU A 71 6.58 -4.41 6.35
N ASN A 72 7.58 -4.93 7.09
CA ASN A 72 8.12 -4.16 8.21
C ASN A 72 8.65 -2.80 7.78
N HIS A 73 9.47 -2.75 6.75
CA HIS A 73 10.05 -1.48 6.29
C HIS A 73 8.99 -0.58 5.68
N GLU A 74 8.10 -1.15 4.87
CA GLU A 74 7.02 -0.41 4.24
C GLU A 74 6.10 0.23 5.29
N ARG A 75 5.80 -0.50 6.35
CA ARG A 75 4.93 0.01 7.39
C ARG A 75 5.58 1.15 8.14
N GLN A 76 6.84 0.98 8.52
CA GLN A 76 7.53 2.00 9.31
C GLN A 76 7.74 3.28 8.52
N THR A 77 7.98 3.17 7.24
CA THR A 77 8.32 4.34 6.43
C THR A 77 7.12 4.99 5.79
N GLN A 78 6.07 4.24 5.50
CA GLN A 78 4.93 4.77 4.77
C GLN A 78 3.60 4.37 5.37
N TYR A 79 3.30 3.06 5.39
CA TYR A 79 1.93 2.61 5.59
C TYR A 79 1.33 2.99 6.94
N ASP A 80 2.13 2.97 8.02
CA ASP A 80 1.58 3.27 9.35
C ASP A 80 1.12 4.72 9.49
N PHE A 81 1.55 5.59 8.58
CA PHE A 81 1.09 6.97 8.58
C PHE A 81 -0.26 7.14 7.87
N TYR A 82 -0.64 6.17 7.04
CA TYR A 82 -1.79 6.34 6.16
C TYR A 82 -2.85 5.27 6.34
N PHE A 83 -2.54 4.21 7.07
CA PHE A 83 -3.45 3.10 7.30
C PHE A 83 -3.40 2.65 8.75
N THR A 84 -4.53 2.10 9.24
CA THR A 84 -4.60 1.45 10.55
C THR A 84 -5.13 0.04 10.37
N ASP A 85 -5.02 -0.75 11.44
CA ASP A 85 -5.59 -2.11 11.47
C ASP A 85 -5.10 -2.97 10.32
N MET A 86 -3.82 -2.83 9.97
CA MET A 86 -3.26 -3.58 8.86
C MET A 86 -3.05 -5.04 9.25
N THR A 87 -3.53 -5.94 8.40
CA THR A 87 -3.29 -7.36 8.54
C THR A 87 -2.64 -7.88 7.27
N THR A 88 -1.83 -8.91 7.41
CA THR A 88 -1.14 -9.53 6.30
C THR A 88 -1.33 -11.04 6.37
N GLU A 89 -1.45 -11.65 5.20
CA GLU A 89 -1.62 -13.09 5.05
C GLU A 89 -0.69 -13.58 3.96
N PRO A 90 0.11 -14.61 4.22
CA PRO A 90 0.97 -15.13 3.14
C PRO A 90 0.11 -15.64 1.98
N ALA A 91 0.58 -15.41 0.76
CA ALA A 91 -0.08 -15.88 -0.44
C ALA A 91 0.94 -16.47 -1.37
N GLU A 92 0.51 -17.39 -2.23
CA GLU A 92 1.42 -18.01 -3.16
C GLU A 92 1.68 -17.15 -4.38
N ALA A 93 0.72 -16.31 -4.73
CA ALA A 93 0.84 -15.45 -5.90
C ALA A 93 -0.07 -14.26 -5.73
N ARG A 94 0.17 -13.23 -6.53
CA ARG A 94 -0.72 -12.09 -6.56
C ARG A 94 -2.03 -12.51 -7.19
N GLY A 95 -3.12 -12.15 -6.56
CA GLY A 95 -4.44 -12.45 -7.08
C GLY A 95 -5.15 -11.20 -7.49
N GLU A 96 -6.39 -11.37 -7.90
CA GLU A 96 -7.25 -10.27 -8.27
C GLU A 96 -8.27 -10.05 -7.17
N ILE A 97 -8.45 -8.80 -6.78
CA ILE A 97 -9.43 -8.45 -5.75
C ILE A 97 -10.43 -7.49 -6.39
N GLN A 98 -11.71 -7.80 -6.23
CA GLN A 98 -12.75 -6.94 -6.80
C GLN A 98 -12.99 -5.75 -5.89
N GLY A 99 -13.14 -4.57 -6.49
CA GLY A 99 -13.40 -3.37 -5.72
C GLY A 99 -13.07 -2.14 -6.52
N ALA A 100 -13.35 -0.98 -5.93
CA ALA A 100 -13.04 0.30 -6.55
C ALA A 100 -11.56 0.60 -6.39
N SER A 101 -11.01 1.38 -7.32
CA SER A 101 -9.58 1.70 -7.30
C SER A 101 -9.21 2.54 -6.08
N LEU A 102 -8.27 2.05 -5.29
CA LEU A 102 -7.73 2.86 -4.19
C LEU A 102 -6.99 4.07 -4.75
N TRP A 103 -6.25 3.90 -5.83
CA TRP A 103 -5.49 4.98 -6.44
C TRP A 103 -6.41 6.15 -6.79
N SER A 104 -7.54 5.85 -7.43
CA SER A 104 -8.50 6.90 -7.80
C SER A 104 -9.09 7.58 -6.58
N TYR A 105 -9.39 6.79 -5.55
CA TYR A 105 -9.91 7.35 -4.32
C TYR A 105 -8.90 8.30 -3.67
N MET A 106 -7.64 7.88 -3.61
CA MET A 106 -6.59 8.72 -3.04
C MET A 106 -6.41 10.00 -3.85
N ALA A 107 -6.51 9.88 -5.17
CA ALA A 107 -6.36 11.05 -6.03
C ALA A 107 -7.43 12.09 -5.73
N SER A 108 -8.65 11.63 -5.53
CA SER A 108 -9.74 12.57 -5.24
C SER A 108 -9.54 13.22 -3.86
N LYS A 109 -8.98 12.52 -2.91
CA LYS A 109 -8.67 13.12 -1.62
C LYS A 109 -7.56 14.16 -1.72
N ALA A 110 -6.58 13.88 -2.58
CA ALA A 110 -5.50 14.85 -2.79
C ALA A 110 -6.03 16.12 -3.45
N GLU A 111 -7.00 15.99 -4.35
CA GLU A 111 -7.63 17.15 -4.96
C GLU A 111 -8.33 18.01 -3.92
N THR A 112 -9.03 17.36 -3.01
CA THR A 112 -9.70 18.09 -1.94
C THR A 112 -8.70 18.87 -1.11
N LEU A 113 -7.57 18.25 -0.79
CA LEU A 113 -6.51 18.96 -0.07
C LEU A 113 -6.04 20.17 -0.85
N GLY A 114 -5.92 20.03 -2.16
CA GLY A 114 -5.44 21.12 -2.98
C GLY A 114 -6.37 22.30 -3.03
N HIS A 115 -7.62 22.13 -2.63
CA HIS A 115 -8.59 23.22 -2.63
C HIS A 115 -8.68 23.97 -1.32
N VAL A 116 -7.94 23.51 -0.35
CA VAL A 116 -7.93 24.17 0.95
C VAL A 116 -6.93 25.30 0.88
N GLU A 117 -7.38 26.46 0.89
CA GLU A 117 -6.43 27.49 0.85
C GLU A 117 -6.87 28.66 1.50
#